data_c24b27dcb9003c8475176cb53c95baf1
#
_entry.id   c24b27dcb9003c8475176cb53c95baf1
#
_cell.length_a   1.000
_cell.length_b   1.000
_cell.length_c   1.000
_cell.angle_alpha   90.00
_cell.angle_beta   90.00
_cell.angle_gamma   90.00
#
_symmetry.space_group_name_H-M   'P 1'
#
loop_
_entity.id
_entity.type
_entity.pdbx_description
1 polymer ?
#
loop_
_entity_poly.entity_id
_entity_poly.type
_entity_poly.pdbx_seq_one_letter_code
_entity_poly.pdbx_strand_id
1 'polypeptide(L)'
;MTYPTPKLPPELSYEEAVQLSMELVDFERGLRNPGHSTFHLNRMTHLTELIGNPHFNTKTIHIAGTKGKGSVASMVSSILTTANFNVGLTTSPHMHSLRERININGSNISRSEFIRILEYLWPFVIQ
;
A
#
# COMPACT_ATOMS: atom_id res chain seq x y z
N MET A 1 -21.78 8.65 -10.10
CA MET A 1 -22.11 8.57 -8.66
C MET A 1 -20.84 8.90 -7.90
N THR A 2 -20.78 10.09 -7.31
CA THR A 2 -19.69 10.47 -6.40
C THR A 2 -20.00 9.82 -5.05
N TYR A 3 -19.21 8.82 -4.67
CA TYR A 3 -19.25 8.29 -3.32
C TYR A 3 -18.82 9.40 -2.36
N PRO A 4 -19.54 9.66 -1.27
CA PRO A 4 -19.09 10.61 -0.27
C PRO A 4 -17.79 10.10 0.31
N THR A 5 -16.73 10.86 0.13
CA THR A 5 -15.42 10.53 0.67
C THR A 5 -15.47 10.68 2.18
N PRO A 6 -15.16 9.64 2.96
CA PRO A 6 -15.22 9.73 4.40
C PRO A 6 -14.19 10.77 4.89
N LYS A 7 -14.62 11.64 5.81
CA LYS A 7 -13.70 12.55 6.50
C LYS A 7 -12.92 11.75 7.54
N LEU A 8 -11.63 12.04 7.67
CA LEU A 8 -10.85 11.48 8.77
C LEU A 8 -11.40 11.98 10.11
N PRO A 9 -11.53 11.11 11.11
CA PRO A 9 -11.80 11.54 12.47
C PRO A 9 -10.65 12.40 13.02
N PRO A 10 -10.90 13.28 14.00
CA PRO A 10 -9.87 14.16 14.57
C PRO A 10 -8.72 13.40 15.25
N GLU A 11 -9.01 12.23 15.79
CA GLU A 11 -8.03 11.26 16.30
C GLU A 11 -8.31 9.93 15.62
N LEU A 12 -7.42 9.54 14.71
CA LEU A 12 -7.57 8.30 13.93
C LEU A 12 -6.93 7.14 14.69
N SER A 13 -7.73 6.17 15.10
CA SER A 13 -7.20 4.90 15.62
C SER A 13 -6.64 4.02 14.50
N TYR A 14 -5.79 3.05 14.86
CA TYR A 14 -5.25 2.10 13.88
C TYR A 14 -6.36 1.26 13.23
N GLU A 15 -7.34 0.84 14.01
CA GLU A 15 -8.48 0.05 13.54
C GLU A 15 -9.31 0.82 12.51
N GLU A 16 -9.59 2.09 12.76
CA GLU A 16 -10.28 2.97 11.81
C GLU A 16 -9.43 3.23 10.55
N ALA A 17 -8.12 3.42 10.71
CA ALA A 17 -7.20 3.59 9.58
C ALA A 17 -7.19 2.36 8.67
N VAL A 18 -7.19 1.16 9.25
CA VAL A 18 -7.29 -0.10 8.48
C VAL A 18 -8.64 -0.19 7.78
N GLN A 19 -9.74 0.10 8.46
CA GLN A 19 -11.07 0.06 7.87
C GLN A 19 -11.18 1.03 6.68
N LEU A 20 -10.78 2.28 6.84
CA LEU A 20 -10.78 3.28 5.77
C LEU A 20 -9.93 2.84 4.56
N SER A 21 -8.76 2.27 4.82
CA SER A 21 -7.89 1.75 3.74
C SER A 21 -8.54 0.60 2.97
N MET A 22 -9.29 -0.27 3.66
CA MET A 22 -9.98 -1.40 3.05
C MET A 22 -11.25 -0.98 2.28
N GLU A 23 -11.90 0.07 2.69
CA GLU A 23 -13.10 0.62 2.02
C GLU A 23 -12.78 1.31 0.68
N LEU A 24 -11.55 1.83 0.53
CA LEU A 24 -11.17 2.54 -0.69
C LEU A 24 -11.27 1.67 -1.93
N VAL A 25 -10.78 0.44 -1.90
CA VAL A 25 -11.06 -0.58 -2.96
C VAL A 25 -10.66 -1.97 -2.51
N ASP A 26 -11.58 -2.91 -2.47
CA ASP A 26 -11.28 -4.32 -2.22
C ASP A 26 -11.19 -5.12 -3.54
N PHE A 27 -10.07 -5.01 -4.26
CA PHE A 27 -9.84 -5.79 -5.47
C PHE A 27 -9.52 -7.27 -5.20
N GLU A 28 -9.09 -7.62 -3.99
CA GLU A 28 -8.66 -8.98 -3.68
C GLU A 28 -9.84 -9.90 -3.38
N ARG A 29 -10.94 -9.39 -2.87
CA ARG A 29 -12.15 -10.15 -2.53
C ARG A 29 -13.05 -10.47 -3.70
N GLY A 30 -12.62 -10.14 -4.92
CA GLY A 30 -13.33 -10.59 -6.11
C GLY A 30 -14.69 -9.94 -6.35
N LEU A 31 -14.99 -8.80 -5.76
CA LEU A 31 -16.10 -7.94 -6.14
C LEU A 31 -15.82 -7.32 -7.53
N ARG A 32 -15.53 -8.20 -8.49
CA ARG A 32 -15.54 -7.87 -9.90
C ARG A 32 -16.99 -7.66 -10.32
N ASN A 33 -17.45 -6.43 -10.27
CA ASN A 33 -18.53 -6.02 -11.15
C ASN A 33 -18.00 -6.17 -12.58
N PRO A 34 -18.54 -7.07 -13.42
CA PRO A 34 -18.03 -7.32 -14.77
C PRO A 34 -18.05 -6.08 -15.69
N GLY A 35 -18.66 -4.98 -15.27
CA GLY A 35 -18.78 -3.73 -16.03
C GLY A 35 -17.80 -2.61 -15.65
N HIS A 36 -17.00 -2.75 -14.60
CA HIS A 36 -16.12 -1.68 -14.10
C HIS A 36 -14.68 -2.13 -13.82
N SER A 37 -14.17 -3.10 -14.55
CA SER A 37 -12.77 -3.55 -14.41
C SER A 37 -11.81 -2.64 -15.18
N THR A 38 -11.76 -1.37 -14.88
CA THR A 38 -10.71 -0.52 -15.42
C THR A 38 -9.73 -0.18 -14.29
N PHE A 39 -8.64 -0.96 -14.23
CA PHE A 39 -7.41 -0.51 -13.59
C PHE A 39 -6.97 0.76 -14.31
N HIS A 40 -7.35 1.90 -13.80
CA HIS A 40 -6.92 3.17 -14.34
C HIS A 40 -5.56 3.51 -13.73
N LEU A 41 -4.49 3.12 -14.40
CA LEU A 41 -3.13 3.51 -14.03
C LEU A 41 -3.03 5.03 -13.86
N ASN A 42 -3.82 5.78 -14.63
CA ASN A 42 -3.92 7.24 -14.54
C ASN A 42 -4.23 7.76 -13.11
N ARG A 43 -5.02 7.03 -12.33
CA ARG A 43 -5.33 7.44 -10.94
C ARG A 43 -4.09 7.35 -10.05
N MET A 44 -3.28 6.29 -10.20
CA MET A 44 -2.04 6.14 -9.47
C MET A 44 -0.99 7.13 -9.95
N THR A 45 -0.91 7.38 -11.26
CA THR A 45 -0.03 8.41 -11.83
C THR A 45 -0.36 9.78 -11.25
N HIS A 46 -1.65 10.15 -11.25
CA HIS A 46 -2.09 11.41 -10.67
C HIS A 46 -1.77 11.53 -9.18
N LEU A 47 -2.06 10.48 -8.39
CA LEU A 47 -1.71 10.45 -6.96
C LEU A 47 -0.21 10.62 -6.74
N THR A 48 0.63 9.89 -7.49
CA THR A 48 2.08 10.00 -7.34
C THR A 48 2.61 11.37 -7.75
N GLU A 49 2.03 12.03 -8.76
CA GLU A 49 2.34 13.40 -9.13
C GLU A 49 2.02 14.39 -8.00
N LEU A 50 0.84 14.26 -7.37
CA LEU A 50 0.43 15.11 -6.25
C LEU A 50 1.36 15.03 -5.05
N ILE A 51 1.97 13.87 -4.79
CA ILE A 51 2.92 13.66 -3.69
C ILE A 51 4.40 13.80 -4.11
N GLY A 52 4.67 14.33 -5.31
CA GLY A 52 6.03 14.64 -5.77
C GLY A 52 6.81 13.46 -6.35
N ASN A 53 6.12 12.43 -6.86
CA ASN A 53 6.72 11.27 -7.55
C ASN A 53 7.84 10.57 -6.76
N PRO A 54 7.64 10.17 -5.50
CA PRO A 54 8.67 9.61 -4.64
C PRO A 54 9.31 8.34 -5.21
N HIS A 55 8.60 7.63 -6.08
CA HIS A 55 9.06 6.39 -6.71
C HIS A 55 10.23 6.60 -7.68
N PHE A 56 10.44 7.80 -8.23
CA PHE A 56 11.59 8.08 -9.09
C PHE A 56 12.91 8.16 -8.31
N ASN A 57 12.85 8.39 -7.01
CA ASN A 57 14.02 8.48 -6.14
C ASN A 57 14.41 7.12 -5.53
N THR A 58 13.71 6.05 -5.88
CA THR A 58 13.89 4.74 -5.25
C THR A 58 14.17 3.68 -6.32
N LYS A 59 15.22 2.89 -6.13
CA LYS A 59 15.45 1.70 -6.97
C LYS A 59 14.41 0.64 -6.63
N THR A 60 13.73 0.11 -7.64
CA THR A 60 12.64 -0.83 -7.46
C THR A 60 12.96 -2.16 -8.12
N ILE A 61 12.68 -3.26 -7.40
CA ILE A 61 12.69 -4.62 -7.92
C ILE A 61 11.25 -5.11 -7.98
N HIS A 62 10.72 -5.33 -9.18
CA HIS A 62 9.38 -5.86 -9.37
C HIS A 62 9.41 -7.37 -9.60
N ILE A 63 8.68 -8.12 -8.75
CA ILE A 63 8.62 -9.58 -8.82
C ILE A 63 7.21 -10.00 -9.26
N ALA A 64 7.14 -10.58 -10.46
CA ALA A 64 5.91 -11.08 -11.06
C ALA A 64 5.95 -12.60 -11.20
N GLY A 65 4.79 -13.23 -11.27
CA GLY A 65 4.66 -14.68 -11.47
C GLY A 65 3.35 -15.22 -10.92
N THR A 66 3.06 -16.48 -11.20
CA THR A 66 1.83 -17.15 -10.73
C THR A 66 1.96 -17.64 -9.29
N LYS A 67 3.13 -18.15 -8.89
CA LYS A 67 3.43 -18.70 -7.56
C LYS A 67 4.78 -18.20 -7.07
N GLY A 68 5.00 -18.23 -5.74
CA GLY A 68 6.30 -17.97 -5.13
C GLY A 68 6.74 -16.50 -5.07
N LYS A 69 5.93 -15.55 -5.58
CA LYS A 69 6.30 -14.11 -5.59
C LYS A 69 6.71 -13.58 -4.21
N GLY A 70 5.89 -13.83 -3.20
CA GLY A 70 6.15 -13.37 -1.82
C GLY A 70 7.42 -14.00 -1.24
N SER A 71 7.63 -15.29 -1.47
CA SER A 71 8.86 -15.98 -1.00
C SER A 71 10.11 -15.38 -1.63
N VAL A 72 10.10 -15.18 -2.96
CA VAL A 72 11.22 -14.56 -3.67
C VAL A 72 11.44 -13.12 -3.19
N ALA A 73 10.38 -12.33 -3.05
CA ALA A 73 10.48 -10.96 -2.56
C ALA A 73 11.08 -10.88 -1.14
N SER A 74 10.66 -11.79 -0.25
CA SER A 74 11.21 -11.88 1.11
C SER A 74 12.69 -12.28 1.13
N MET A 75 13.09 -13.23 0.29
CA MET A 75 14.50 -13.63 0.16
C MET A 75 15.35 -12.47 -0.35
N VAL A 76 14.93 -11.79 -1.42
CA VAL A 76 15.63 -10.63 -1.98
C VAL A 76 15.74 -9.52 -0.94
N SER A 77 14.65 -9.21 -0.23
CA SER A 77 14.64 -8.21 0.85
C SER A 77 15.65 -8.57 1.94
N SER A 78 15.67 -9.83 2.39
CA SER A 78 16.62 -10.32 3.41
C SER A 78 18.07 -10.17 2.98
N ILE A 79 18.40 -10.55 1.74
CA ILE A 79 19.76 -10.42 1.18
C ILE A 79 20.18 -8.95 1.16
N LEU A 80 19.33 -8.07 0.65
CA LEU A 80 19.64 -6.64 0.55
C LEU A 80 19.77 -5.97 1.92
N THR A 81 18.91 -6.32 2.88
CA THR A 81 19.00 -5.82 4.26
C THR A 81 20.31 -6.28 4.92
N THR A 82 20.70 -7.55 4.73
CA THR A 82 21.97 -8.07 5.23
C THR A 82 23.17 -7.38 4.58
N ALA A 83 23.04 -6.94 3.34
CA ALA A 83 24.04 -6.13 2.64
C ALA A 83 24.00 -4.63 3.02
N ASN A 84 23.31 -4.26 4.10
CA ASN A 84 23.18 -2.91 4.64
C ASN A 84 22.46 -1.89 3.72
N PHE A 85 21.58 -2.36 2.84
CA PHE A 85 20.67 -1.47 2.14
C PHE A 85 19.43 -1.17 2.99
N ASN A 86 18.89 0.04 2.85
CA ASN A 86 17.55 0.34 3.35
C ASN A 86 16.52 -0.24 2.37
N VAL A 87 15.72 -1.20 2.84
CA VAL A 87 14.83 -1.99 2.01
C VAL A 87 13.39 -1.81 2.46
N GLY A 88 12.55 -1.32 1.56
CA GLY A 88 11.10 -1.43 1.68
C GLY A 88 10.62 -2.67 0.93
N LEU A 89 9.80 -3.50 1.56
CA LEU A 89 9.15 -4.65 0.95
C LEU A 89 7.64 -4.49 1.01
N THR A 90 6.98 -4.64 -0.15
CA THR A 90 5.52 -4.76 -0.18
C THR A 90 5.11 -6.12 -0.73
N THR A 91 4.17 -6.77 -0.04
CA THR A 91 3.63 -8.08 -0.42
C THR A 91 2.12 -8.13 -0.22
N SER A 92 1.45 -8.99 -0.97
CA SER A 92 0.02 -9.29 -0.80
C SER A 92 -0.28 -10.75 -1.16
N PRO A 93 -1.32 -11.32 -0.57
CA PRO A 93 -2.14 -10.78 0.53
C PRO A 93 -1.41 -10.79 1.88
N HIS A 94 -1.98 -10.12 2.89
CA HIS A 94 -1.55 -10.30 4.29
C HIS A 94 -2.26 -11.50 4.92
N MET A 95 -1.70 -12.06 5.99
CA MET A 95 -2.26 -13.22 6.70
C MET A 95 -3.02 -12.80 7.97
N HIS A 96 -2.45 -11.90 8.76
CA HIS A 96 -3.00 -11.49 10.06
C HIS A 96 -3.22 -9.98 10.17
N SER A 97 -2.33 -9.18 9.59
CA SER A 97 -2.36 -7.73 9.73
C SER A 97 -2.02 -7.02 8.43
N LEU A 98 -2.77 -5.96 8.09
CA LEU A 98 -2.51 -5.12 6.92
C LEU A 98 -1.07 -4.57 6.91
N ARG A 99 -0.45 -4.37 8.08
CA ARG A 99 0.95 -3.92 8.20
C ARG A 99 1.98 -4.88 7.60
N GLU A 100 1.64 -6.16 7.44
CA GLU A 100 2.51 -7.13 6.75
C GLU A 100 2.79 -6.74 5.29
N ARG A 101 1.91 -5.94 4.69
CA ARG A 101 2.08 -5.43 3.32
C ARG A 101 3.14 -4.34 3.21
N ILE A 102 3.57 -3.76 4.33
CA ILE A 102 4.55 -2.68 4.38
C ILE A 102 5.62 -3.06 5.40
N ASN A 103 6.73 -3.53 4.89
CA ASN A 103 7.85 -3.94 5.72
C ASN A 103 9.07 -3.07 5.41
N ILE A 104 9.75 -2.61 6.45
CA ILE A 104 10.97 -1.80 6.34
C ILE A 104 12.09 -2.54 7.09
N ASN A 105 13.14 -2.89 6.37
CA ASN A 105 14.31 -3.57 6.92
C ASN A 105 13.97 -4.81 7.77
N GLY A 106 13.04 -5.63 7.27
CA GLY A 106 12.62 -6.86 7.93
C GLY A 106 11.55 -6.70 9.02
N SER A 107 11.09 -5.48 9.31
CA SER A 107 10.06 -5.21 10.31
C SER A 107 8.81 -4.61 9.69
N ASN A 108 7.64 -5.07 10.14
CA ASN A 108 6.38 -4.47 9.70
C ASN A 108 6.28 -3.02 10.20
N ILE A 109 5.70 -2.16 9.38
CA ILE A 109 5.44 -0.77 9.76
C ILE A 109 4.71 -0.69 11.11
N SER A 110 5.05 0.27 11.97
CA SER A 110 4.36 0.48 13.24
C SER A 110 2.92 0.97 13.03
N ARG A 111 2.05 0.79 14.03
CA ARG A 111 0.67 1.29 13.96
C ARG A 111 0.65 2.82 13.79
N SER A 112 1.49 3.51 14.55
CA SER A 112 1.58 4.98 14.50
C SER A 112 2.08 5.50 13.15
N GLU A 113 3.05 4.84 12.55
CA GLU A 113 3.52 5.22 11.20
C GLU A 113 2.48 4.93 10.13
N PHE A 114 1.73 3.83 10.24
CA PHE A 114 0.64 3.53 9.33
C PHE A 114 -0.42 4.63 9.36
N ILE A 115 -0.86 5.06 10.56
CA ILE A 115 -1.80 6.16 10.74
C ILE A 115 -1.25 7.45 10.12
N ARG A 116 -0.03 7.83 10.50
CA ARG A 116 0.62 9.07 10.00
C ARG A 116 0.71 9.12 8.48
N ILE A 117 1.03 7.99 7.83
CA ILE A 117 1.11 7.91 6.37
C ILE A 117 -0.28 8.04 5.76
N LEU A 118 -1.28 7.39 6.34
CA LEU A 118 -2.65 7.47 5.85
C LEU A 118 -3.18 8.91 5.97
N GLU A 119 -2.97 9.57 7.12
CA GLU A 119 -3.35 10.97 7.32
C GLU A 119 -2.68 11.90 6.31
N TYR A 120 -1.39 11.68 6.04
CA TYR A 120 -0.66 12.42 5.01
C TYR A 120 -1.20 12.22 3.60
N LEU A 121 -1.55 10.98 3.23
CA LEU A 121 -2.02 10.65 1.89
C LEU A 121 -3.49 11.00 1.68
N TRP A 122 -4.29 11.04 2.75
CA TRP A 122 -5.75 11.17 2.64
C TRP A 122 -6.21 12.36 1.82
N PRO A 123 -5.69 13.59 2.00
CA PRO A 123 -6.10 14.74 1.20
C PRO A 123 -5.89 14.56 -0.31
N PHE A 124 -4.93 13.75 -0.72
CA PHE A 124 -4.63 13.48 -2.13
C PHE A 124 -5.47 12.33 -2.70
N VAL A 125 -5.87 11.39 -1.86
CA VAL A 125 -6.72 10.25 -2.27
C VAL A 125 -8.15 10.69 -2.54
N ILE A 126 -8.61 11.75 -1.89
CA ILE A 126 -10.00 12.24 -1.97
C ILE A 126 -10.22 13.32 -3.03
N GLN A 127 -9.18 13.72 -3.76
CA GLN A 127 -9.28 14.62 -4.92
C GLN A 127 -9.67 13.85 -6.19
#